data_b5a144e7ed4b42545b9a17ea8aca095c
#
_entry.id   b5a144e7ed4b42545b9a17ea8aca095c
#
_cell.length_a   1.000
_cell.length_b   1.000
_cell.length_c   1.000
_cell.angle_alpha   90.00
_cell.angle_beta   90.00
_cell.angle_gamma   90.00
#
_symmetry.space_group_name_H-M   'P 1'
#
loop_
_entity.id
_entity.type
_entity.pdbx_description
1 polymer ?
#
loop_
_entity_poly.entity_id
_entity_poly.type
_entity_poly.pdbx_seq_one_letter_code
_entity_poly.pdbx_strand_id
1 'polypeptide(L)'
;MSLAAAGVTQLWRCASSLSAFSRALSSVRPAGYHRDLMAEVYSVSRIQIRARSGGIQQRDAPGKLWQNDKETKRVICVEGNIGSGKTTCLQYFSKTSNIEILKEPVSKWQNIRGHNPLALMYQDSERWGLTLQTYVQLTMLDRHLSSANAPVRIMERSIFSAKYIFVENLFRSGKMPEVDYAVLSEWFDWITARIPIHIDLIVYLQTSPQTCHERLKQRCREEEKVIPLEYLESIHQLYEDWLIRQTSAPLPAPVMVISADHDLQKILCQYEKNHDKILGTSTI
;
A
#
# COMPACT_ATOMS: atom_id res chain seq x y z
N MET A 1 -21.57 -19.48 50.05
CA MET A 1 -22.44 -20.46 49.39
C MET A 1 -23.25 -19.73 48.30
N SER A 2 -23.09 -20.18 47.07
CA SER A 2 -24.00 -20.12 45.94
C SER A 2 -24.44 -18.75 45.37
N LEU A 3 -23.79 -18.35 44.29
CA LEU A 3 -24.33 -17.57 43.18
C LEU A 3 -23.48 -17.87 41.93
N ALA A 4 -23.81 -18.97 41.29
CA ALA A 4 -23.31 -19.30 39.94
C ALA A 4 -24.41 -20.17 39.30
N ALA A 5 -25.30 -19.58 38.53
CA ALA A 5 -26.14 -20.22 37.51
C ALA A 5 -27.19 -19.23 36.97
N ALA A 6 -26.78 -18.26 36.14
CA ALA A 6 -27.72 -17.51 35.29
C ALA A 6 -26.94 -16.86 34.13
N GLY A 7 -26.55 -17.64 33.14
CA GLY A 7 -25.76 -17.08 32.04
C GLY A 7 -25.73 -17.88 30.74
N VAL A 8 -26.58 -18.87 30.54
CA VAL A 8 -26.52 -19.73 29.33
C VAL A 8 -27.83 -19.82 28.53
N THR A 9 -28.88 -19.08 28.89
CA THR A 9 -30.20 -19.20 28.23
C THR A 9 -30.58 -18.03 27.33
N GLN A 10 -29.65 -17.15 26.93
CA GLN A 10 -30.00 -15.98 26.13
C GLN A 10 -29.44 -15.99 24.69
N LEU A 11 -28.76 -17.03 24.25
CA LEU A 11 -28.15 -17.14 22.92
C LEU A 11 -28.99 -17.91 21.90
N TRP A 12 -30.21 -18.37 22.22
CA TRP A 12 -31.05 -19.15 21.30
C TRP A 12 -32.35 -18.45 20.86
N ARG A 13 -32.47 -17.12 21.02
CA ARG A 13 -33.66 -16.37 20.58
C ARG A 13 -33.42 -15.42 19.40
N CYS A 14 -32.24 -15.40 18.77
CA CYS A 14 -31.97 -14.55 17.58
C CYS A 14 -32.12 -15.27 16.23
N ALA A 15 -32.47 -16.55 16.19
CA ALA A 15 -32.58 -17.28 14.92
C ALA A 15 -33.97 -17.21 14.24
N SER A 16 -34.96 -16.62 14.88
CA SER A 16 -36.33 -16.54 14.33
C SER A 16 -36.73 -15.20 13.72
N SER A 17 -35.84 -14.19 13.69
CA SER A 17 -36.15 -12.86 13.13
C SER A 17 -35.62 -12.63 11.68
N LEU A 18 -34.88 -13.55 11.10
CA LEU A 18 -34.34 -13.41 9.73
C LEU A 18 -35.39 -13.61 8.62
N SER A 19 -36.52 -14.23 8.93
CA SER A 19 -37.62 -14.41 7.94
C SER A 19 -38.55 -13.20 7.82
N ALA A 20 -38.54 -12.30 8.80
CA ALA A 20 -39.34 -11.07 8.77
C ALA A 20 -38.63 -9.93 8.02
N PHE A 21 -37.30 -9.92 7.96
CA PHE A 21 -36.50 -8.89 7.28
C PHE A 21 -36.53 -9.02 5.74
N SER A 22 -36.72 -10.23 5.23
CA SER A 22 -36.78 -10.49 3.79
C SER A 22 -38.07 -9.99 3.11
N ARG A 23 -39.15 -9.77 3.87
CA ARG A 23 -40.45 -9.29 3.31
C ARG A 23 -40.62 -7.77 3.33
N ALA A 24 -39.80 -7.04 4.12
CA ALA A 24 -39.89 -5.58 4.20
C ALA A 24 -39.09 -4.84 3.13
N LEU A 25 -38.20 -5.52 2.39
CA LEU A 25 -37.37 -4.92 1.33
C LEU A 25 -38.01 -5.00 -0.07
N SER A 26 -39.21 -5.60 -0.22
CA SER A 26 -39.88 -5.72 -1.53
C SER A 26 -40.82 -4.56 -1.88
N SER A 27 -40.97 -3.55 -1.05
CA SER A 27 -41.96 -2.48 -1.26
C SER A 27 -41.37 -1.07 -1.43
N VAL A 28 -40.07 -0.88 -1.51
CA VAL A 28 -39.48 0.43 -1.82
C VAL A 28 -38.82 0.38 -3.20
N ARG A 29 -39.48 0.92 -4.20
CA ARG A 29 -38.87 1.22 -5.51
C ARG A 29 -38.16 2.56 -5.44
N PRO A 30 -36.85 2.66 -5.58
CA PRO A 30 -36.20 3.91 -5.94
C PRO A 30 -36.21 4.04 -7.46
N ALA A 31 -36.60 5.22 -7.94
CA ALA A 31 -36.50 5.59 -9.34
C ALA A 31 -35.04 5.64 -9.82
N GLY A 32 -34.81 5.06 -11.00
CA GLY A 32 -33.78 5.46 -11.93
C GLY A 32 -32.33 5.44 -11.46
N TYR A 33 -31.71 4.27 -11.39
CA TYR A 33 -30.26 4.15 -11.50
C TYR A 33 -29.88 3.14 -12.58
N HIS A 34 -29.01 3.60 -13.48
CA HIS A 34 -28.55 2.93 -14.68
C HIS A 34 -28.00 1.51 -14.42
N ARG A 35 -28.41 0.57 -15.26
CA ARG A 35 -28.05 -0.86 -15.26
C ARG A 35 -26.62 -1.16 -15.74
N ASP A 36 -25.84 -0.15 -16.13
CA ASP A 36 -24.57 -0.35 -16.85
C ASP A 36 -23.32 -0.43 -15.98
N LEU A 37 -23.43 -0.17 -14.68
CA LEU A 37 -22.26 -0.13 -13.78
C LEU A 37 -21.88 -1.48 -13.13
N MET A 38 -22.73 -2.50 -13.23
CA MET A 38 -22.42 -3.85 -12.67
C MET A 38 -21.75 -4.79 -13.67
N ALA A 39 -21.70 -4.44 -14.94
CA ALA A 39 -21.10 -5.29 -15.97
C ALA A 39 -19.55 -5.22 -15.96
N GLU A 40 -18.96 -4.10 -15.55
CA GLU A 40 -17.50 -3.95 -15.56
C GLU A 40 -16.79 -4.59 -14.33
N VAL A 41 -17.48 -4.73 -13.20
CA VAL A 41 -16.90 -5.37 -12.00
C VAL A 41 -16.86 -6.89 -12.11
N TYR A 42 -17.69 -7.50 -12.98
CA TYR A 42 -17.77 -8.96 -13.15
C TYR A 42 -17.01 -9.50 -14.36
N SER A 43 -16.30 -8.68 -15.13
CA SER A 43 -15.55 -9.17 -16.30
C SER A 43 -14.21 -9.85 -15.96
N VAL A 44 -13.78 -9.87 -14.71
CA VAL A 44 -12.49 -10.47 -14.28
C VAL A 44 -12.63 -11.93 -13.83
N SER A 45 -13.82 -12.51 -13.75
CA SER A 45 -14.00 -13.89 -13.26
C SER A 45 -14.98 -14.71 -14.07
N ARG A 46 -14.79 -14.85 -15.39
CA ARG A 46 -15.37 -15.96 -16.15
C ARG A 46 -14.32 -17.02 -16.46
N ILE A 47 -13.96 -17.81 -15.45
CA ILE A 47 -13.43 -19.16 -15.68
C ILE A 47 -14.64 -20.07 -15.93
N GLN A 48 -14.83 -20.49 -17.18
CA GLN A 48 -15.84 -21.49 -17.55
C GLN A 48 -15.44 -22.84 -16.94
N ILE A 49 -16.15 -23.26 -15.89
CA ILE A 49 -16.09 -24.65 -15.42
C ILE A 49 -16.98 -25.48 -16.34
N ARG A 50 -16.36 -26.18 -17.31
CA ARG A 50 -17.01 -27.29 -18.04
C ARG A 50 -16.89 -28.54 -17.17
N ALA A 51 -17.96 -28.95 -16.53
CA ALA A 51 -18.03 -30.24 -15.88
C ALA A 51 -17.98 -31.35 -16.95
N ARG A 52 -16.95 -32.19 -16.93
CA ARG A 52 -16.93 -33.51 -17.54
C ARG A 52 -16.80 -34.55 -16.44
N SER A 53 -17.78 -35.42 -16.35
CA SER A 53 -17.79 -36.60 -15.49
C SER A 53 -16.72 -37.60 -15.94
N GLY A 54 -15.97 -38.16 -15.04
CA GLY A 54 -15.17 -39.36 -15.23
C GLY A 54 -13.82 -39.36 -14.51
N GLY A 55 -13.68 -40.26 -13.52
CA GLY A 55 -12.38 -40.79 -13.05
C GLY A 55 -11.75 -40.11 -11.87
N ILE A 56 -11.78 -40.77 -10.72
CA ILE A 56 -11.01 -40.47 -9.53
C ILE A 56 -9.53 -40.70 -9.84
N GLN A 57 -8.72 -39.66 -9.88
CA GLN A 57 -7.25 -39.72 -9.79
C GLN A 57 -6.74 -38.75 -8.73
N GLN A 58 -5.65 -39.17 -8.10
CA GLN A 58 -4.95 -38.54 -6.96
C GLN A 58 -4.85 -37.02 -7.02
N ARG A 59 -5.10 -36.39 -5.88
CA ARG A 59 -4.92 -34.94 -5.68
C ARG A 59 -3.43 -34.64 -5.64
N ASP A 60 -2.90 -34.09 -6.72
CA ASP A 60 -1.64 -33.39 -6.72
C ASP A 60 -1.80 -32.04 -5.97
N ALA A 61 -0.75 -31.63 -5.28
CA ALA A 61 -0.66 -30.37 -4.55
C ALA A 61 -1.00 -29.17 -5.48
N PRO A 62 -1.55 -28.05 -4.95
CA PRO A 62 -1.93 -26.91 -5.78
C PRO A 62 -0.68 -26.35 -6.48
N GLY A 63 -0.57 -26.63 -7.76
CA GLY A 63 0.49 -26.16 -8.64
C GLY A 63 0.53 -24.63 -8.68
N LYS A 64 1.73 -24.09 -8.66
CA LYS A 64 2.03 -22.67 -8.85
C LYS A 64 1.35 -22.14 -10.13
N LEU A 65 0.34 -21.29 -9.97
CA LEU A 65 -0.48 -20.78 -11.09
C LEU A 65 0.20 -19.69 -11.93
N TRP A 66 1.44 -19.31 -11.61
CA TRP A 66 2.17 -18.21 -12.26
C TRP A 66 3.64 -18.59 -12.48
N GLN A 67 3.88 -19.47 -13.44
CA GLN A 67 5.20 -19.54 -14.09
C GLN A 67 5.09 -18.79 -15.42
N ASN A 68 5.61 -17.59 -15.44
CA ASN A 68 5.93 -16.88 -16.66
C ASN A 68 7.45 -16.80 -16.72
N ASP A 69 8.06 -17.43 -17.70
CA ASP A 69 9.46 -17.22 -18.13
C ASP A 69 9.58 -15.78 -18.68
N LYS A 70 9.49 -14.80 -17.80
CA LYS A 70 9.85 -13.41 -18.09
C LYS A 70 11.22 -13.18 -17.46
N GLU A 71 12.15 -12.65 -18.25
CA GLU A 71 13.39 -12.05 -17.77
C GLU A 71 13.12 -11.38 -16.43
N THR A 72 13.87 -11.74 -15.40
CA THR A 72 13.71 -11.21 -14.05
C THR A 72 13.92 -9.71 -14.09
N LYS A 73 12.83 -8.97 -14.09
CA LYS A 73 12.85 -7.52 -14.13
C LYS A 73 13.29 -6.99 -12.78
N ARG A 74 14.27 -6.09 -12.78
CA ARG A 74 14.76 -5.47 -11.54
C ARG A 74 13.75 -4.46 -11.03
N VAL A 75 13.30 -4.62 -9.79
CA VAL A 75 12.34 -3.75 -9.11
C VAL A 75 13.04 -3.00 -7.98
N ILE A 76 13.00 -1.68 -8.04
CA ILE A 76 13.64 -0.76 -7.08
C ILE A 76 12.56 0.10 -6.45
N CYS A 77 12.50 0.14 -5.12
CA CYS A 77 11.58 1.02 -4.39
C CYS A 77 12.36 2.19 -3.78
N VAL A 78 11.93 3.41 -4.11
CA VAL A 78 12.49 4.63 -3.51
C VAL A 78 11.64 5.01 -2.30
N GLU A 79 12.22 4.86 -1.12
CA GLU A 79 11.59 5.09 0.17
C GLU A 79 12.08 6.38 0.82
N GLY A 80 11.30 6.89 1.77
CA GLY A 80 11.65 8.09 2.54
C GLY A 80 10.45 8.94 2.90
N ASN A 81 10.66 9.91 3.77
CA ASN A 81 9.64 10.78 4.36
C ASN A 81 8.87 11.60 3.29
N ILE A 82 7.78 12.23 3.69
CA ILE A 82 7.08 13.22 2.87
C ILE A 82 8.04 14.42 2.70
N GLY A 83 8.26 14.87 1.47
CA GLY A 83 9.24 15.94 1.20
C GLY A 83 10.70 15.50 1.09
N SER A 84 11.04 14.20 1.23
CA SER A 84 12.43 13.71 1.15
C SER A 84 13.08 13.81 -0.24
N GLY A 85 12.33 14.13 -1.29
CA GLY A 85 12.86 14.26 -2.65
C GLY A 85 12.66 13.02 -3.55
N LYS A 86 11.81 12.07 -3.16
CA LYS A 86 11.53 10.85 -3.96
C LYS A 86 11.15 11.16 -5.41
N THR A 87 10.22 12.07 -5.61
CA THR A 87 9.79 12.47 -6.95
C THR A 87 10.95 13.03 -7.80
N THR A 88 11.88 13.77 -7.18
CA THR A 88 13.09 14.29 -7.85
C THR A 88 14.04 13.14 -8.24
N CYS A 89 14.19 12.16 -7.35
CA CYS A 89 14.96 10.93 -7.63
C CYS A 89 14.36 10.19 -8.84
N LEU A 90 13.07 9.98 -8.87
CA LEU A 90 12.39 9.33 -9.98
C LEU A 90 12.53 10.13 -11.29
N GLN A 91 12.45 11.47 -11.23
CA GLN A 91 12.68 12.34 -12.38
C GLN A 91 14.12 12.27 -12.91
N TYR A 92 15.11 12.09 -12.05
CA TYR A 92 16.49 11.89 -12.48
C TYR A 92 16.61 10.59 -13.30
N PHE A 93 16.14 9.47 -12.75
CA PHE A 93 16.22 8.16 -13.42
C PHE A 93 15.30 8.03 -14.64
N SER A 94 14.23 8.82 -14.74
CA SER A 94 13.34 8.80 -15.91
C SER A 94 14.02 9.26 -17.21
N LYS A 95 15.19 9.87 -17.12
CA LYS A 95 16.01 10.27 -18.27
C LYS A 95 16.84 9.12 -18.84
N THR A 96 17.00 8.05 -18.10
CA THR A 96 17.72 6.84 -18.52
C THR A 96 16.80 5.95 -19.36
N SER A 97 17.29 5.43 -20.47
CA SER A 97 16.55 4.50 -21.33
C SER A 97 16.26 3.18 -20.62
N ASN A 98 15.18 2.52 -21.03
CA ASN A 98 14.80 1.20 -20.52
C ASN A 98 14.44 1.15 -19.03
N ILE A 99 13.97 2.28 -18.46
CA ILE A 99 13.46 2.34 -17.09
C ILE A 99 11.99 2.72 -17.10
N GLU A 100 11.18 1.95 -16.37
CA GLU A 100 9.79 2.27 -16.08
C GLU A 100 9.70 2.96 -14.72
N ILE A 101 9.07 4.13 -14.68
CA ILE A 101 8.86 4.89 -13.45
C ILE A 101 7.41 4.79 -12.99
N LEU A 102 7.18 4.28 -11.80
CA LEU A 102 5.87 4.22 -11.16
C LEU A 102 5.81 5.14 -9.94
N LYS A 103 5.15 6.28 -10.09
CA LYS A 103 4.90 7.21 -8.98
C LYS A 103 3.78 6.68 -8.07
N GLU A 104 3.78 7.13 -6.81
CA GLU A 104 2.61 6.95 -5.95
C GLU A 104 1.33 7.43 -6.63
N PRO A 105 0.23 6.69 -6.54
CA PRO A 105 -1.03 7.07 -7.19
C PRO A 105 -1.82 8.10 -6.36
N VAL A 106 -1.16 9.19 -5.95
CA VAL A 106 -1.74 10.24 -5.09
C VAL A 106 -3.02 10.83 -5.69
N SER A 107 -3.07 10.99 -7.02
CA SER A 107 -4.28 11.47 -7.70
C SER A 107 -5.50 10.55 -7.50
N LYS A 108 -5.27 9.22 -7.39
CA LYS A 108 -6.34 8.28 -7.03
C LYS A 108 -6.79 8.51 -5.58
N TRP A 109 -5.88 8.85 -4.65
CA TRP A 109 -6.19 9.11 -3.25
C TRP A 109 -6.87 10.46 -3.03
N GLN A 110 -6.66 11.42 -3.93
CA GLN A 110 -7.31 12.72 -3.93
C GLN A 110 -8.70 12.72 -4.59
N ASN A 111 -9.01 11.69 -5.38
CA ASN A 111 -10.30 11.63 -6.04
C ASN A 111 -10.78 10.18 -6.23
N ILE A 112 -11.62 9.72 -5.29
CA ILE A 112 -12.37 8.48 -5.43
C ILE A 112 -13.83 8.84 -5.69
N ARG A 113 -14.23 8.82 -6.96
CA ARG A 113 -15.62 9.17 -7.37
C ARG A 113 -16.09 10.53 -6.80
N GLY A 114 -15.21 11.52 -6.82
CA GLY A 114 -15.52 12.87 -6.33
C GLY A 114 -15.18 13.13 -4.86
N HIS A 115 -14.72 12.12 -4.11
CA HIS A 115 -14.29 12.27 -2.72
C HIS A 115 -12.77 12.33 -2.62
N ASN A 116 -12.24 13.16 -1.70
CA ASN A 116 -10.79 13.27 -1.43
C ASN A 116 -10.45 12.63 -0.06
N PRO A 117 -10.29 11.28 0.01
CA PRO A 117 -9.98 10.61 1.27
C PRO A 117 -8.60 10.97 1.83
N LEU A 118 -7.66 11.44 1.01
CA LEU A 118 -6.36 11.92 1.48
C LEU A 118 -6.52 13.19 2.32
N ALA A 119 -7.28 14.17 1.84
CA ALA A 119 -7.59 15.39 2.59
C ALA A 119 -8.40 15.07 3.86
N LEU A 120 -9.41 14.22 3.74
CA LEU A 120 -10.22 13.80 4.89
C LEU A 120 -9.38 13.14 5.99
N MET A 121 -8.42 12.29 5.63
CA MET A 121 -7.53 11.63 6.61
C MET A 121 -6.62 12.65 7.32
N TYR A 122 -6.11 13.66 6.63
CA TYR A 122 -5.32 14.71 7.30
C TYR A 122 -6.17 15.60 8.22
N GLN A 123 -7.46 15.79 7.91
CA GLN A 123 -8.38 16.56 8.76
C GLN A 123 -8.86 15.78 9.99
N ASP A 124 -9.19 14.49 9.81
CA ASP A 124 -9.69 13.60 10.85
C ASP A 124 -9.17 12.17 10.60
N SER A 125 -7.97 11.90 11.10
CA SER A 125 -7.30 10.62 10.91
C SER A 125 -7.95 9.47 11.67
N GLU A 126 -8.62 9.74 12.80
CA GLU A 126 -9.35 8.71 13.56
C GLU A 126 -10.54 8.18 12.77
N ARG A 127 -11.25 9.06 12.08
CA ARG A 127 -12.41 8.69 11.26
C ARG A 127 -12.02 8.10 9.91
N TRP A 128 -10.99 8.63 9.24
CA TRP A 128 -10.72 8.33 7.84
C TRP A 128 -9.44 7.54 7.60
N GLY A 129 -8.66 7.26 8.67
CA GLY A 129 -7.40 6.52 8.57
C GLY A 129 -7.57 5.13 7.95
N LEU A 130 -8.50 4.31 8.46
CA LEU A 130 -8.81 2.99 7.90
C LEU A 130 -9.25 3.09 6.43
N THR A 131 -10.16 4.01 6.13
CA THR A 131 -10.69 4.19 4.76
C THR A 131 -9.58 4.49 3.77
N LEU A 132 -8.69 5.46 4.08
CA LEU A 132 -7.57 5.78 3.21
C LEU A 132 -6.58 4.63 3.11
N GLN A 133 -6.16 4.06 4.23
CA GLN A 133 -5.10 3.04 4.24
C GLN A 133 -5.51 1.74 3.55
N THR A 134 -6.78 1.36 3.61
CA THR A 134 -7.32 0.25 2.81
C THR A 134 -7.16 0.51 1.31
N TYR A 135 -7.45 1.74 0.88
CA TYR A 135 -7.33 2.10 -0.54
C TYR A 135 -5.86 2.29 -0.98
N VAL A 136 -5.01 2.79 -0.08
CA VAL A 136 -3.55 2.84 -0.31
C VAL A 136 -3.00 1.43 -0.52
N GLN A 137 -3.32 0.47 0.35
CA GLN A 137 -2.87 -0.93 0.18
C GLN A 137 -3.32 -1.51 -1.17
N LEU A 138 -4.58 -1.34 -1.55
CA LEU A 138 -5.12 -1.79 -2.83
C LEU A 138 -4.36 -1.19 -4.00
N THR A 139 -4.19 0.12 -4.02
CA THR A 139 -3.56 0.82 -5.15
C THR A 139 -2.05 0.62 -5.22
N MET A 140 -1.37 0.43 -4.09
CA MET A 140 0.04 0.04 -4.07
C MET A 140 0.23 -1.40 -4.52
N LEU A 141 -0.64 -2.33 -4.12
CA LEU A 141 -0.64 -3.69 -4.63
C LEU A 141 -0.82 -3.72 -6.16
N ASP A 142 -1.80 -2.97 -6.68
CA ASP A 142 -2.02 -2.82 -8.14
C ASP A 142 -0.75 -2.36 -8.87
N ARG A 143 0.05 -1.45 -8.26
CA ARG A 143 1.34 -1.02 -8.81
C ARG A 143 2.38 -2.14 -8.82
N HIS A 144 2.46 -2.95 -7.77
CA HIS A 144 3.38 -4.10 -7.73
C HIS A 144 2.99 -5.17 -8.77
N LEU A 145 1.70 -5.39 -8.99
CA LEU A 145 1.17 -6.40 -9.90
C LEU A 145 1.11 -5.95 -11.36
N SER A 146 1.20 -4.66 -11.64
CA SER A 146 1.14 -4.15 -13.02
C SER A 146 2.27 -4.74 -13.86
N SER A 147 1.96 -5.10 -15.11
CA SER A 147 2.97 -5.60 -16.05
C SER A 147 4.06 -4.54 -16.27
N ALA A 148 5.34 -4.94 -16.16
CA ALA A 148 6.45 -4.04 -16.44
C ALA A 148 6.77 -4.05 -17.94
N ASN A 149 6.99 -2.87 -18.52
CA ASN A 149 7.31 -2.71 -19.94
C ASN A 149 8.81 -2.49 -20.19
N ALA A 150 9.61 -2.39 -19.12
CA ALA A 150 11.06 -2.18 -19.17
C ALA A 150 11.80 -3.20 -18.29
N PRO A 151 13.10 -3.46 -18.54
CA PRO A 151 13.90 -4.37 -17.71
C PRO A 151 14.13 -3.88 -16.28
N VAL A 152 14.07 -2.56 -16.06
CA VAL A 152 14.17 -1.95 -14.72
C VAL A 152 12.91 -1.16 -14.41
N ARG A 153 12.35 -1.37 -13.24
CA ARG A 153 11.22 -0.62 -12.69
C ARG A 153 11.66 0.10 -11.42
N ILE A 154 11.41 1.40 -11.36
CA ILE A 154 11.62 2.20 -10.16
C ILE A 154 10.25 2.70 -9.67
N MET A 155 9.93 2.39 -8.43
CA MET A 155 8.66 2.72 -7.79
C MET A 155 8.84 3.76 -6.69
N GLU A 156 7.92 4.70 -6.60
CA GLU A 156 7.82 5.59 -5.44
C GLU A 156 7.09 4.87 -4.32
N ARG A 157 7.81 4.53 -3.25
CA ARG A 157 7.36 3.71 -2.12
C ARG A 157 6.92 2.29 -2.50
N SER A 158 6.46 1.56 -1.51
CA SER A 158 6.01 0.18 -1.65
C SER A 158 4.78 -0.09 -0.78
N ILE A 159 4.16 -1.24 -0.96
CA ILE A 159 3.11 -1.71 -0.05
C ILE A 159 3.66 -1.92 1.38
N PHE A 160 4.96 -2.19 1.51
CA PHE A 160 5.61 -2.38 2.81
C PHE A 160 5.66 -1.06 3.60
N SER A 161 6.05 0.05 2.98
CA SER A 161 6.00 1.35 3.66
C SER A 161 4.58 1.82 3.95
N ALA A 162 3.60 1.46 3.14
CA ALA A 162 2.20 1.72 3.46
C ALA A 162 1.82 1.10 4.82
N LYS A 163 2.24 -0.16 5.08
CA LYS A 163 1.98 -0.86 6.34
C LYS A 163 2.94 -0.42 7.46
N TYR A 164 4.25 -0.53 7.24
CA TYR A 164 5.25 -0.40 8.31
C TYR A 164 5.52 1.05 8.74
N ILE A 165 5.13 2.01 7.91
CA ILE A 165 5.31 3.43 8.19
C ILE A 165 3.96 4.11 8.46
N PHE A 166 3.04 4.12 7.49
CA PHE A 166 1.84 4.96 7.59
C PHE A 166 0.75 4.35 8.47
N VAL A 167 0.45 3.07 8.32
CA VAL A 167 -0.51 2.37 9.20
C VAL A 167 0.05 2.31 10.62
N GLU A 168 1.34 1.98 10.76
CA GLU A 168 2.03 1.92 12.04
C GLU A 168 2.02 3.29 12.74
N ASN A 169 2.25 4.38 12.02
CA ASN A 169 2.20 5.73 12.58
C ASN A 169 0.80 6.08 13.10
N LEU A 170 -0.25 5.77 12.35
CA LEU A 170 -1.63 5.99 12.81
C LEU A 170 -1.94 5.22 14.07
N PHE A 171 -1.47 3.97 14.16
CA PHE A 171 -1.68 3.14 15.33
C PHE A 171 -0.89 3.65 16.55
N ARG A 172 0.41 3.88 16.42
CA ARG A 172 1.27 4.36 17.53
C ARG A 172 0.87 5.74 18.04
N SER A 173 0.35 6.59 17.18
CA SER A 173 -0.16 7.92 17.56
C SER A 173 -1.56 7.89 18.17
N GLY A 174 -2.18 6.72 18.36
CA GLY A 174 -3.54 6.55 18.88
C GLY A 174 -4.64 7.02 17.93
N LYS A 175 -4.32 7.23 16.64
CA LYS A 175 -5.25 7.69 15.59
C LYS A 175 -5.91 6.53 14.84
N MET A 176 -5.58 5.30 15.18
CA MET A 176 -6.19 4.10 14.63
C MET A 176 -6.57 3.15 15.76
N PRO A 177 -7.84 2.76 15.90
CA PRO A 177 -8.26 1.74 16.86
C PRO A 177 -7.53 0.41 16.61
N GLU A 178 -7.32 -0.36 17.68
CA GLU A 178 -6.63 -1.65 17.61
C GLU A 178 -7.30 -2.63 16.63
N VAL A 179 -8.63 -2.64 16.57
CA VAL A 179 -9.38 -3.49 15.63
C VAL A 179 -9.12 -3.10 14.17
N ASP A 180 -9.02 -1.83 13.85
CA ASP A 180 -8.73 -1.35 12.50
C ASP A 180 -7.30 -1.72 12.08
N TYR A 181 -6.35 -1.54 13.02
CA TYR A 181 -4.97 -1.95 12.83
C TYR A 181 -4.84 -3.47 12.61
N ALA A 182 -5.56 -4.27 13.39
CA ALA A 182 -5.56 -5.72 13.25
C ALA A 182 -6.11 -6.14 11.87
N VAL A 183 -7.24 -5.58 11.44
CA VAL A 183 -7.85 -5.87 10.13
C VAL A 183 -6.90 -5.51 8.99
N LEU A 184 -6.27 -4.33 9.03
CA LEU A 184 -5.29 -3.94 8.00
C LEU A 184 -4.05 -4.83 8.01
N SER A 185 -3.63 -5.31 9.19
CA SER A 185 -2.50 -6.23 9.32
C SER A 185 -2.81 -7.60 8.71
N GLU A 186 -3.99 -8.16 8.99
CA GLU A 186 -4.46 -9.42 8.39
C GLU A 186 -4.53 -9.34 6.85
N TRP A 187 -5.02 -8.21 6.30
CA TRP A 187 -5.01 -7.97 4.86
C TRP A 187 -3.59 -7.97 4.29
N PHE A 188 -2.67 -7.23 4.94
CA PHE A 188 -1.28 -7.15 4.51
C PHE A 188 -0.59 -8.52 4.56
N ASP A 189 -0.75 -9.26 5.66
CA ASP A 189 -0.17 -10.58 5.85
C ASP A 189 -0.70 -11.58 4.83
N TRP A 190 -2.00 -11.55 4.56
CA TRP A 190 -2.60 -12.38 3.51
C TRP A 190 -2.03 -12.05 2.12
N ILE A 191 -1.91 -10.76 1.80
CA ILE A 191 -1.36 -10.29 0.52
C ILE A 191 0.08 -10.79 0.36
N THR A 192 0.94 -10.53 1.34
CA THR A 192 2.38 -10.87 1.25
C THR A 192 2.65 -12.36 1.30
N ALA A 193 1.80 -13.15 1.96
CA ALA A 193 1.88 -14.60 1.99
C ALA A 193 1.41 -15.28 0.69
N ARG A 194 0.48 -14.67 -0.06
CA ARG A 194 -0.17 -15.29 -1.22
C ARG A 194 0.29 -14.72 -2.55
N ILE A 195 0.72 -13.48 -2.56
CA ILE A 195 1.09 -12.74 -3.77
C ILE A 195 2.61 -12.52 -3.76
N PRO A 196 3.35 -12.98 -4.77
CA PRO A 196 4.79 -12.74 -4.85
C PRO A 196 5.04 -11.27 -5.18
N ILE A 197 5.38 -10.48 -4.15
CA ILE A 197 5.80 -9.10 -4.29
C ILE A 197 7.33 -9.09 -4.27
N HIS A 198 7.92 -8.90 -5.44
CA HIS A 198 9.37 -8.88 -5.59
C HIS A 198 9.92 -7.47 -5.54
N ILE A 199 10.97 -7.25 -4.75
CA ILE A 199 11.78 -6.03 -4.69
C ILE A 199 13.24 -6.46 -4.65
N ASP A 200 14.08 -5.87 -5.50
CA ASP A 200 15.52 -6.15 -5.58
C ASP A 200 16.36 -5.17 -4.76
N LEU A 201 15.87 -3.93 -4.61
CA LEU A 201 16.59 -2.89 -3.89
C LEU A 201 15.61 -1.86 -3.31
N ILE A 202 15.87 -1.44 -2.08
CA ILE A 202 15.29 -0.25 -1.48
C ILE A 202 16.33 0.86 -1.51
N VAL A 203 16.00 1.99 -2.14
CA VAL A 203 16.78 3.23 -2.07
C VAL A 203 16.13 4.14 -1.05
N TYR A 204 16.75 4.26 0.12
CA TYR A 204 16.25 5.11 1.20
C TYR A 204 16.85 6.51 1.11
N LEU A 205 16.01 7.49 0.82
CA LEU A 205 16.37 8.90 0.86
C LEU A 205 16.27 9.42 2.29
N GLN A 206 17.36 9.28 3.03
CA GLN A 206 17.45 9.71 4.41
C GLN A 206 17.50 11.23 4.47
N THR A 207 16.45 11.84 5.01
CA THR A 207 16.26 13.28 5.06
C THR A 207 15.73 13.66 6.43
N SER A 208 16.30 14.69 7.06
CA SER A 208 15.83 15.17 8.36
C SER A 208 14.39 15.69 8.29
N PRO A 209 13.59 15.53 9.36
CA PRO A 209 12.23 16.05 9.41
C PRO A 209 12.15 17.56 9.13
N GLN A 210 13.13 18.32 9.58
CA GLN A 210 13.22 19.76 9.37
C GLN A 210 13.33 20.10 7.88
N THR A 211 14.28 19.47 7.18
CA THR A 211 14.44 19.64 5.72
C THR A 211 13.18 19.21 4.96
N CYS A 212 12.55 18.11 5.39
CA CYS A 212 11.29 17.66 4.81
C CYS A 212 10.18 18.71 4.98
N HIS A 213 10.04 19.27 6.17
CA HIS A 213 9.05 20.29 6.51
C HIS A 213 9.23 21.59 5.71
N GLU A 214 10.50 22.05 5.57
CA GLU A 214 10.82 23.21 4.72
C GLU A 214 10.44 22.97 3.27
N ARG A 215 10.77 21.80 2.72
CA ARG A 215 10.42 21.42 1.34
C ARG A 215 8.92 21.30 1.13
N LEU A 216 8.16 20.82 2.12
CA LEU A 216 6.70 20.81 2.07
C LEU A 216 6.11 22.21 1.97
N LYS A 217 6.60 23.15 2.78
CA LYS A 217 6.18 24.56 2.72
C LYS A 217 6.45 25.18 1.35
N GLN A 218 7.60 24.86 0.73
CA GLN A 218 7.94 25.36 -0.61
C GLN A 218 7.08 24.72 -1.71
N ARG A 219 6.65 23.46 -1.55
CA ARG A 219 5.86 22.74 -2.54
C ARG A 219 4.39 23.17 -2.61
N CYS A 220 3.84 23.75 -1.55
CA CYS A 220 2.51 24.36 -1.46
C CYS A 220 1.35 23.45 -1.91
N ARG A 221 1.36 22.14 -1.62
CA ARG A 221 0.18 21.29 -1.80
C ARG A 221 -0.82 21.56 -0.68
N GLU A 222 -2.08 21.79 -1.04
CA GLU A 222 -3.12 22.18 -0.08
C GLU A 222 -3.29 21.15 1.05
N GLU A 223 -3.35 19.87 0.72
CA GLU A 223 -3.56 18.79 1.71
C GLU A 223 -2.35 18.65 2.67
N GLU A 224 -1.15 19.05 2.23
CA GLU A 224 0.08 18.90 3.02
C GLU A 224 0.36 20.10 3.95
N LYS A 225 -0.36 21.23 3.78
CA LYS A 225 -0.17 22.44 4.61
C LYS A 225 -0.47 22.20 6.09
N VAL A 226 -1.28 21.20 6.39
CA VAL A 226 -1.69 20.86 7.77
C VAL A 226 -0.75 19.85 8.44
N ILE A 227 0.30 19.38 7.76
CA ILE A 227 1.24 18.38 8.29
C ILE A 227 2.20 19.09 9.25
N PRO A 228 2.15 18.79 10.56
CA PRO A 228 3.05 19.37 11.53
C PRO A 228 4.44 18.69 11.50
N LEU A 229 5.43 19.33 12.08
CA LEU A 229 6.79 18.78 12.14
C LEU A 229 6.84 17.46 12.91
N GLU A 230 6.10 17.35 14.00
CA GLU A 230 6.03 16.15 14.87
C GLU A 230 5.54 14.92 14.10
N TYR A 231 4.66 15.10 13.13
CA TYR A 231 4.24 14.01 12.24
C TYR A 231 5.40 13.52 11.37
N LEU A 232 6.19 14.44 10.82
CA LEU A 232 7.37 14.09 10.01
C LEU A 232 8.48 13.46 10.88
N GLU A 233 8.62 13.87 12.14
CA GLU A 233 9.54 13.25 13.11
C GLU A 233 9.12 11.81 13.40
N SER A 234 7.84 11.55 13.63
CA SER A 234 7.30 10.21 13.85
C SER A 234 7.52 9.30 12.64
N ILE A 235 7.24 9.80 11.43
CA ILE A 235 7.49 9.06 10.18
C ILE A 235 8.99 8.79 9.98
N HIS A 236 9.85 9.76 10.26
CA HIS A 236 11.31 9.61 10.17
C HIS A 236 11.80 8.50 11.12
N GLN A 237 11.34 8.52 12.38
CA GLN A 237 11.71 7.52 13.37
C GLN A 237 11.31 6.10 12.91
N LEU A 238 10.12 5.93 12.33
CA LEU A 238 9.67 4.65 11.80
C LEU A 238 10.54 4.16 10.63
N TYR A 239 10.95 5.05 9.71
CA TYR A 239 11.89 4.71 8.65
C TYR A 239 13.26 4.30 9.19
N GLU A 240 13.79 5.02 10.20
CA GLU A 240 15.06 4.69 10.84
C GLU A 240 14.99 3.34 11.55
N ASP A 241 13.87 3.04 12.25
CA ASP A 241 13.67 1.75 12.92
C ASP A 241 13.56 0.60 11.91
N TRP A 242 12.90 0.83 10.78
CA TRP A 242 12.70 -0.20 9.77
C TRP A 242 13.93 -0.43 8.89
N LEU A 243 14.48 0.63 8.27
CA LEU A 243 15.49 0.52 7.21
C LEU A 243 16.93 0.58 7.72
N ILE A 244 17.18 1.25 8.85
CA ILE A 244 18.54 1.42 9.41
C ILE A 244 18.77 0.47 10.56
N ARG A 245 17.93 0.54 11.63
CA ARG A 245 18.10 -0.29 12.82
C ARG A 245 17.57 -1.71 12.63
N GLN A 246 16.65 -1.91 11.70
CA GLN A 246 16.02 -3.20 11.38
C GLN A 246 15.34 -3.85 12.60
N THR A 247 14.72 -3.02 13.43
CA THR A 247 14.12 -3.43 14.71
C THR A 247 12.61 -3.58 14.64
N SER A 248 11.94 -3.00 13.65
CA SER A 248 10.47 -2.92 13.62
C SER A 248 9.79 -3.93 12.71
N ALA A 249 10.40 -4.27 11.56
CA ALA A 249 9.83 -5.20 10.59
C ALA A 249 10.91 -5.80 9.68
N PRO A 250 10.66 -6.97 9.07
CA PRO A 250 11.62 -7.60 8.15
C PRO A 250 11.80 -6.74 6.89
N LEU A 251 13.03 -6.76 6.35
CA LEU A 251 13.35 -6.09 5.10
C LEU A 251 12.97 -6.99 3.92
N PRO A 252 12.17 -6.50 2.96
CA PRO A 252 11.85 -7.26 1.75
C PRO A 252 13.02 -7.31 0.74
N ALA A 253 14.00 -6.41 0.87
CA ALA A 253 15.18 -6.30 -0.01
C ALA A 253 16.34 -5.58 0.68
N PRO A 254 17.57 -5.66 0.14
CA PRO A 254 18.70 -4.85 0.59
C PRO A 254 18.39 -3.35 0.53
N VAL A 255 18.98 -2.59 1.46
CA VAL A 255 18.78 -1.13 1.55
C VAL A 255 20.05 -0.40 1.15
N MET A 256 19.90 0.57 0.24
CA MET A 256 20.90 1.58 -0.07
C MET A 256 20.46 2.92 0.49
N VAL A 257 21.26 3.49 1.39
CA VAL A 257 20.97 4.79 2.00
C VAL A 257 21.63 5.90 1.18
N ILE A 258 20.85 6.93 0.86
CA ILE A 258 21.34 8.17 0.23
C ILE A 258 20.95 9.32 1.14
N SER A 259 21.97 10.04 1.64
CA SER A 259 21.73 11.27 2.41
C SER A 259 21.15 12.35 1.51
N ALA A 260 19.97 12.85 1.87
CA ALA A 260 19.21 13.77 1.03
C ALA A 260 18.90 15.12 1.72
N ASP A 261 19.62 15.46 2.78
CA ASP A 261 19.57 16.78 3.43
C ASP A 261 20.33 17.89 2.67
N HIS A 262 21.14 17.48 1.71
CA HIS A 262 21.97 18.38 0.94
C HIS A 262 21.18 19.18 -0.10
N ASP A 263 21.84 20.17 -0.69
CA ASP A 263 21.35 20.87 -1.89
C ASP A 263 21.16 19.89 -3.07
N LEU A 264 20.34 20.31 -4.04
CA LEU A 264 19.98 19.46 -5.17
C LEU A 264 21.21 18.98 -5.96
N GLN A 265 22.24 19.82 -6.13
CA GLN A 265 23.45 19.49 -6.89
C GLN A 265 24.19 18.29 -6.25
N LYS A 266 24.39 18.35 -4.96
CA LYS A 266 25.06 17.27 -4.21
C LYS A 266 24.23 15.98 -4.25
N ILE A 267 22.90 16.06 -4.16
CA ILE A 267 22.01 14.90 -4.27
C ILE A 267 22.12 14.27 -5.66
N LEU A 268 22.11 15.07 -6.72
CA LEU A 268 22.27 14.58 -8.09
C LEU A 268 23.63 13.89 -8.29
N CYS A 269 24.70 14.44 -7.73
CA CYS A 269 26.02 13.79 -7.72
C CYS A 269 26.02 12.42 -7.01
N GLN A 270 25.22 12.26 -5.94
CA GLN A 270 25.08 10.96 -5.28
C GLN A 270 24.31 9.95 -6.15
N TYR A 271 23.27 10.41 -6.87
CA TYR A 271 22.57 9.55 -7.83
C TYR A 271 23.50 9.09 -8.94
N GLU A 272 24.29 9.98 -9.51
CA GLU A 272 25.27 9.67 -10.55
C GLU A 272 26.31 8.65 -10.07
N LYS A 273 26.92 8.88 -8.89
CA LYS A 273 27.90 7.95 -8.30
C LYS A 273 27.35 6.55 -8.04
N ASN A 274 26.05 6.45 -7.74
CA ASN A 274 25.39 5.19 -7.42
C ASN A 274 24.53 4.65 -8.57
N HIS A 275 24.53 5.30 -9.72
CA HIS A 275 23.66 4.99 -10.84
C HIS A 275 23.70 3.49 -11.21
N ASP A 276 24.87 2.99 -11.52
CA ASP A 276 25.04 1.59 -11.96
C ASP A 276 24.72 0.57 -10.85
N LYS A 277 25.04 0.92 -9.61
CA LYS A 277 24.71 0.08 -8.46
C LYS A 277 23.20 0.02 -8.22
N ILE A 278 22.49 1.16 -8.39
CA ILE A 278 21.04 1.22 -8.29
C ILE A 278 20.41 0.39 -9.41
N LEU A 279 20.82 0.62 -10.66
CA LEU A 279 20.23 -0.06 -11.80
C LEU A 279 20.71 -1.52 -11.97
N GLY A 280 21.77 -1.94 -11.28
CA GLY A 280 22.34 -3.28 -11.42
C GLY A 280 23.11 -3.47 -12.72
N THR A 281 23.60 -2.39 -13.31
CA THR A 281 24.37 -2.39 -14.56
C THR A 281 25.88 -2.49 -14.32
N SER A 282 26.34 -2.53 -13.07
CA SER A 282 27.76 -2.75 -12.74
C SER A 282 28.17 -4.09 -13.30
N THR A 283 28.91 -4.07 -14.39
CA THR A 283 29.72 -5.21 -14.86
C THR A 283 30.74 -5.56 -13.76
N ILE A 284 30.73 -6.81 -13.35
CA ILE A 284 31.73 -7.43 -12.48
C ILE A 284 33.10 -7.32 -13.16
#